data_9dfd293c3f644ca90598ff8da23326b4
#
_entry.id   9dfd293c3f644ca90598ff8da23326b4
#
_cell.length_a   1.000
_cell.length_b   1.000
_cell.length_c   1.000
_cell.angle_alpha   90.00
_cell.angle_beta   90.00
_cell.angle_gamma   90.00
#
_symmetry.space_group_name_H-M   'P 1'
#
loop_
_entity.id
_entity.type
_entity.pdbx_description
1 polymer ?
#
loop_
_entity_poly.entity_id
_entity_poly.type
_entity_poly.pdbx_seq_one_letter_code
_entity_poly.pdbx_strand_id
1 'polypeptide(L)'
;MIISKKYSLKSLFVGLVLIFFISNVPADNSLKVMLYGDSLMAGYGLPQNENLTTELTRNFKKNDPALKFINASISGNTSKNGLSRVDWSLGDNPNIVILSLGANDMLRGLNPSLTANNLDTIITKFKKNNAVVVLAGMLTPESMGQDYQAHFDSIYPELSKKHNLIFMPFLLEGVALKKELLLKDYKHPNAKGIKVIASNLSPYIIEAISRLK
;
A
#
# COMPACT_ATOMS: atom_id res chain seq x y z
N MET A 1 -32.62 84.14 13.93
CA MET A 1 -31.15 83.98 13.93
C MET A 1 -30.84 82.54 14.29
N ILE A 2 -30.69 81.66 13.28
CA ILE A 2 -30.55 80.22 13.46
C ILE A 2 -29.07 79.88 13.23
N ILE A 3 -28.38 79.41 14.29
CA ILE A 3 -26.98 79.06 14.26
C ILE A 3 -26.89 77.52 13.89
N SER A 4 -26.43 77.26 12.67
CA SER A 4 -26.16 75.86 12.18
C SER A 4 -24.79 75.39 12.69
N LYS A 5 -24.80 74.40 13.58
CA LYS A 5 -23.60 73.70 13.99
C LYS A 5 -23.21 72.62 12.93
N LYS A 6 -22.06 72.81 12.23
CA LYS A 6 -21.41 71.80 11.36
C LYS A 6 -20.69 70.78 12.24
N TYR A 7 -21.14 69.57 12.20
CA TYR A 7 -20.35 68.41 12.73
C TYR A 7 -19.39 67.87 11.66
N SER A 8 -18.11 68.00 11.93
CA SER A 8 -17.07 67.38 11.11
C SER A 8 -16.95 65.89 11.48
N LEU A 9 -17.34 65.02 10.57
CA LEU A 9 -17.16 63.55 10.72
C LEU A 9 -15.72 63.18 10.30
N LYS A 10 -14.83 63.02 11.27
CA LYS A 10 -13.51 62.42 11.01
C LYS A 10 -13.68 60.92 10.92
N SER A 11 -13.66 60.37 9.72
CA SER A 11 -13.63 58.92 9.47
C SER A 11 -12.29 58.34 9.90
N LEU A 12 -12.31 57.58 10.99
CA LEU A 12 -11.17 56.78 11.46
C LEU A 12 -11.07 55.50 10.63
N PHE A 13 -10.16 55.44 9.67
CA PHE A 13 -9.87 54.24 8.91
C PHE A 13 -8.96 53.33 9.78
N VAL A 14 -9.59 52.36 10.45
CA VAL A 14 -8.86 51.29 11.15
C VAL A 14 -8.47 50.24 10.11
N GLY A 15 -7.24 50.30 9.61
CA GLY A 15 -6.68 49.30 8.74
C GLY A 15 -6.44 47.97 9.50
N LEU A 16 -7.27 46.97 9.22
CA LEU A 16 -7.08 45.61 9.74
C LEU A 16 -5.89 44.96 9.01
N VAL A 17 -4.70 44.95 9.61
CA VAL A 17 -3.55 44.25 9.10
C VAL A 17 -3.71 42.76 9.43
N LEU A 18 -4.14 41.94 8.46
CA LEU A 18 -4.13 40.49 8.54
C LEU A 18 -2.70 40.00 8.39
N ILE A 19 -2.04 39.73 9.52
CA ILE A 19 -0.72 39.05 9.54
C ILE A 19 -0.97 37.55 9.27
N PHE A 20 -0.73 37.12 8.02
CA PHE A 20 -0.67 35.70 7.71
C PHE A 20 0.62 35.13 8.32
N PHE A 21 0.48 34.41 9.43
CA PHE A 21 1.53 33.52 9.89
C PHE A 21 1.65 32.35 8.91
N ILE A 22 2.57 32.44 7.98
CA ILE A 22 2.97 31.28 7.18
C ILE A 22 3.71 30.35 8.15
N SER A 23 2.99 29.39 8.72
CA SER A 23 3.58 28.30 9.45
C SER A 23 4.40 27.49 8.45
N ASN A 24 5.72 27.59 8.49
CA ASN A 24 6.61 26.64 7.82
C ASN A 24 6.41 25.29 8.47
N VAL A 25 5.44 24.51 8.01
CA VAL A 25 5.34 23.08 8.33
C VAL A 25 6.53 22.44 7.62
N PRO A 26 7.49 21.86 8.32
CA PRO A 26 8.59 21.17 7.68
C PRO A 26 8.03 20.10 6.74
N ALA A 27 8.49 20.11 5.49
CA ALA A 27 8.09 19.07 4.52
C ALA A 27 8.42 17.71 5.13
N ASP A 28 7.43 16.82 5.19
CA ASP A 28 7.64 15.43 5.63
C ASP A 28 8.46 14.69 4.56
N ASN A 29 9.78 14.69 4.73
CA ASN A 29 10.74 14.04 3.85
C ASN A 29 10.80 12.51 4.07
N SER A 30 9.86 11.93 4.80
CA SER A 30 9.82 10.49 5.03
C SER A 30 9.47 9.75 3.73
N LEU A 31 10.22 8.66 3.46
CA LEU A 31 9.86 7.72 2.40
C LEU A 31 8.67 6.88 2.84
N LYS A 32 7.61 6.90 2.05
CA LYS A 32 6.36 6.19 2.32
C LYS A 32 6.31 4.87 1.57
N VAL A 33 6.23 3.78 2.30
CA VAL A 33 6.05 2.42 1.78
C VAL A 33 4.61 1.99 2.05
N MET A 34 3.81 1.87 1.01
CA MET A 34 2.41 1.47 1.11
C MET A 34 2.28 -0.05 0.92
N LEU A 35 1.61 -0.72 1.83
CA LEU A 35 1.13 -2.09 1.66
C LEU A 35 -0.25 -2.02 1.01
N TYR A 36 -0.35 -2.49 -0.22
CA TYR A 36 -1.58 -2.45 -1.02
C TYR A 36 -2.02 -3.86 -1.38
N GLY A 37 -2.93 -4.42 -0.59
CA GLY A 37 -3.30 -5.82 -0.69
C GLY A 37 -4.67 -6.16 -0.11
N ASP A 38 -4.79 -7.40 0.25
CA ASP A 38 -5.97 -7.99 0.90
C ASP A 38 -5.70 -8.36 2.37
N SER A 39 -6.37 -9.40 2.88
CA SER A 39 -6.26 -9.83 4.28
C SER A 39 -4.85 -10.31 4.68
N LEU A 40 -4.07 -10.82 3.73
CA LEU A 40 -2.71 -11.30 3.98
C LEU A 40 -1.76 -10.16 4.39
N MET A 41 -2.01 -8.96 3.88
CA MET A 41 -1.23 -7.76 4.21
C MET A 41 -1.92 -6.85 5.23
N ALA A 42 -3.26 -6.89 5.31
CA ALA A 42 -4.04 -6.07 6.24
C ALA A 42 -3.80 -6.42 7.71
N GLY A 43 -3.37 -7.66 8.00
CA GLY A 43 -3.22 -8.17 9.36
C GLY A 43 -4.50 -8.80 9.92
N TYR A 44 -5.27 -9.49 9.04
CA TYR A 44 -6.49 -10.19 9.43
C TYR A 44 -6.28 -11.11 10.64
N GLY A 45 -7.15 -10.97 11.64
CA GLY A 45 -7.13 -11.81 12.84
C GLY A 45 -6.00 -11.53 13.82
N LEU A 46 -5.17 -10.49 13.57
CA LEU A 46 -4.07 -10.09 14.43
C LEU A 46 -4.32 -8.72 15.08
N PRO A 47 -3.83 -8.50 16.29
CA PRO A 47 -3.80 -7.17 16.88
C PRO A 47 -2.83 -6.28 16.11
N GLN A 48 -3.03 -4.96 16.18
CA GLN A 48 -2.25 -3.99 15.40
C GLN A 48 -0.73 -4.10 15.62
N ASN A 49 -0.30 -4.42 16.83
CA ASN A 49 1.12 -4.57 17.17
C ASN A 49 1.78 -5.85 16.63
N GLU A 50 1.03 -6.74 15.98
CA GLU A 50 1.50 -8.01 15.42
C GLU A 50 1.27 -8.11 13.89
N ASN A 51 0.71 -7.06 13.26
CA ASN A 51 0.48 -7.04 11.83
C ASN A 51 1.76 -6.77 11.03
N LEU A 52 1.70 -7.00 9.71
CA LEU A 52 2.84 -6.87 8.81
C LEU A 52 3.43 -5.47 8.78
N THR A 53 2.58 -4.43 8.79
CA THR A 53 3.01 -3.03 8.80
C THR A 53 3.86 -2.70 10.01
N THR A 54 3.42 -3.15 11.19
CA THR A 54 4.15 -2.94 12.45
C THR A 54 5.47 -3.72 12.48
N GLU A 55 5.47 -4.96 11.99
CA GLU A 55 6.69 -5.77 11.95
C GLU A 55 7.74 -5.20 10.97
N LEU A 56 7.33 -4.75 9.78
CA LEU A 56 8.22 -4.06 8.86
C LEU A 56 8.76 -2.75 9.47
N THR A 57 7.91 -1.99 10.16
CA THR A 57 8.35 -0.78 10.87
C THR A 57 9.44 -1.10 11.89
N ARG A 58 9.33 -2.19 12.65
CA ARG A 58 10.36 -2.64 13.60
C ARG A 58 11.66 -3.01 12.89
N ASN A 59 11.55 -3.77 11.79
CA ASN A 59 12.72 -4.27 11.06
C ASN A 59 13.57 -3.12 10.48
N PHE A 60 12.90 -2.07 9.98
CA PHE A 60 13.57 -0.94 9.34
C PHE A 60 13.92 0.21 10.29
N LYS A 61 13.29 0.31 11.45
CA LYS A 61 13.45 1.45 12.38
C LYS A 61 14.90 1.78 12.74
N LYS A 62 15.76 0.75 12.85
CA LYS A 62 17.17 0.94 13.25
C LYS A 62 18.01 1.48 12.10
N ASN A 63 17.76 1.03 10.88
CA ASN A 63 18.63 1.30 9.72
C ASN A 63 18.09 2.46 8.87
N ASP A 64 16.78 2.69 8.87
CA ASP A 64 16.14 3.77 8.14
C ASP A 64 14.91 4.29 8.92
N PRO A 65 15.12 5.15 9.93
CA PRO A 65 14.05 5.69 10.76
C PRO A 65 13.11 6.64 10.00
N ALA A 66 13.50 7.10 8.81
CA ALA A 66 12.69 7.98 7.97
C ALA A 66 11.63 7.19 7.16
N LEU A 67 11.74 5.85 7.09
CA LEU A 67 10.76 5.02 6.42
C LEU A 67 9.43 4.97 7.18
N LYS A 68 8.34 5.30 6.49
CA LYS A 68 6.97 5.19 7.00
C LYS A 68 6.20 4.13 6.25
N PHE A 69 5.72 3.14 6.97
CA PHE A 69 4.86 2.09 6.41
C PHE A 69 3.38 2.47 6.56
N ILE A 70 2.63 2.40 5.45
CA ILE A 70 1.20 2.71 5.37
C ILE A 70 0.46 1.42 5.05
N ASN A 71 -0.52 1.04 5.87
CA ASN A 71 -1.39 -0.09 5.56
C ASN A 71 -2.62 0.39 4.79
N ALA A 72 -2.59 0.24 3.48
CA ALA A 72 -3.71 0.48 2.59
C ALA A 72 -4.36 -0.83 2.10
N SER A 73 -4.17 -1.93 2.85
CA SER A 73 -4.73 -3.24 2.52
C SER A 73 -6.10 -3.43 3.16
N ILE A 74 -7.01 -4.11 2.46
CA ILE A 74 -8.38 -4.35 2.95
C ILE A 74 -8.71 -5.83 2.83
N SER A 75 -9.05 -6.46 3.95
CA SER A 75 -9.42 -7.87 3.99
C SER A 75 -10.58 -8.19 3.04
N GLY A 76 -10.48 -9.32 2.31
CA GLY A 76 -11.48 -9.76 1.35
C GLY A 76 -11.43 -9.07 -0.02
N ASN A 77 -10.55 -8.08 -0.23
CA ASN A 77 -10.44 -7.41 -1.52
C ASN A 77 -9.96 -8.37 -2.62
N THR A 78 -10.67 -8.34 -3.73
CA THR A 78 -10.23 -8.87 -5.03
C THR A 78 -9.39 -7.83 -5.77
N SER A 79 -8.79 -8.22 -6.89
CA SER A 79 -8.11 -7.29 -7.80
C SER A 79 -9.04 -6.16 -8.27
N LYS A 80 -10.32 -6.47 -8.54
CA LYS A 80 -11.35 -5.47 -8.88
C LYS A 80 -11.59 -4.47 -7.76
N ASN A 81 -11.68 -4.92 -6.51
CA ASN A 81 -11.84 -4.02 -5.37
C ASN A 81 -10.59 -3.14 -5.20
N GLY A 82 -9.39 -3.71 -5.36
CA GLY A 82 -8.16 -2.92 -5.41
C GLY A 82 -8.22 -1.84 -6.49
N LEU A 83 -8.60 -2.20 -7.73
CA LEU A 83 -8.70 -1.24 -8.82
C LEU A 83 -9.65 -0.09 -8.52
N SER A 84 -10.79 -0.35 -7.87
CA SER A 84 -11.79 0.69 -7.56
C SER A 84 -11.32 1.74 -6.55
N ARG A 85 -10.28 1.47 -5.75
CA ARG A 85 -9.79 2.35 -4.70
C ARG A 85 -8.36 2.88 -4.92
N VAL A 86 -7.71 2.52 -6.03
CA VAL A 86 -6.32 2.91 -6.28
C VAL A 86 -6.14 4.43 -6.33
N ASP A 87 -7.08 5.15 -6.97
CA ASP A 87 -7.00 6.61 -7.09
C ASP A 87 -7.10 7.30 -5.72
N TRP A 88 -7.94 6.79 -4.83
CA TRP A 88 -8.00 7.28 -3.45
C TRP A 88 -6.68 7.02 -2.70
N SER A 89 -6.09 5.84 -2.85
CA SER A 89 -4.83 5.47 -2.18
C SER A 89 -3.62 6.26 -2.68
N LEU A 90 -3.67 6.79 -3.90
CA LEU A 90 -2.65 7.70 -4.43
C LEU A 90 -2.57 9.01 -3.65
N GLY A 91 -3.64 9.42 -2.95
CA GLY A 91 -3.64 10.60 -2.07
C GLY A 91 -2.62 10.55 -0.94
N ASP A 92 -2.18 9.36 -0.52
CA ASP A 92 -1.11 9.20 0.48
C ASP A 92 0.29 9.48 -0.09
N ASN A 93 0.43 9.65 -1.41
CA ASN A 93 1.68 9.89 -2.12
C ASN A 93 2.77 8.85 -1.78
N PRO A 94 2.55 7.54 -2.00
CA PRO A 94 3.54 6.52 -1.69
C PRO A 94 4.73 6.60 -2.64
N ASN A 95 5.95 6.49 -2.09
CA ASN A 95 7.18 6.35 -2.87
C ASN A 95 7.39 4.91 -3.35
N ILE A 96 6.99 3.95 -2.51
CA ILE A 96 7.08 2.51 -2.79
C ILE A 96 5.71 1.90 -2.49
N VAL A 97 5.27 0.99 -3.36
CA VAL A 97 4.04 0.21 -3.17
C VAL A 97 4.37 -1.27 -3.21
N ILE A 98 4.06 -1.98 -2.14
CA ILE A 98 4.08 -3.44 -2.12
C ILE A 98 2.67 -3.89 -2.48
N LEU A 99 2.51 -4.38 -3.72
CA LEU A 99 1.23 -4.82 -4.26
C LEU A 99 1.09 -6.33 -4.13
N SER A 100 0.06 -6.78 -3.42
CA SER A 100 -0.31 -8.20 -3.32
C SER A 100 -1.83 -8.33 -3.30
N LEU A 101 -2.41 -8.62 -4.45
CA LEU A 101 -3.83 -8.88 -4.68
C LEU A 101 -3.98 -10.05 -5.64
N GLY A 102 -5.15 -10.70 -5.61
CA GLY A 102 -5.48 -11.83 -6.47
C GLY A 102 -5.82 -13.10 -5.69
N ALA A 103 -5.40 -13.23 -4.43
CA ALA A 103 -5.73 -14.40 -3.61
C ALA A 103 -7.26 -14.60 -3.51
N ASN A 104 -8.03 -13.53 -3.32
CA ASN A 104 -9.50 -13.61 -3.27
C ASN A 104 -10.13 -13.86 -4.64
N ASP A 105 -9.49 -13.42 -5.72
CA ASP A 105 -9.90 -13.75 -7.09
C ASP A 105 -9.78 -15.26 -7.31
N MET A 106 -8.62 -15.82 -6.99
CA MET A 106 -8.33 -17.24 -7.06
C MET A 106 -9.31 -18.07 -6.21
N LEU A 107 -9.46 -17.75 -4.92
CA LEU A 107 -10.35 -18.48 -4.01
C LEU A 107 -11.81 -18.49 -4.46
N ARG A 108 -12.22 -17.51 -5.27
CA ARG A 108 -13.57 -17.41 -5.84
C ARG A 108 -13.66 -17.96 -7.26
N GLY A 109 -12.58 -18.54 -7.80
CA GLY A 109 -12.54 -19.06 -9.16
C GLY A 109 -12.80 -18.02 -10.24
N LEU A 110 -12.42 -16.74 -9.99
CA LEU A 110 -12.59 -15.68 -10.99
C LEU A 110 -11.64 -15.89 -12.15
N ASN A 111 -12.05 -15.43 -13.34
CA ASN A 111 -11.22 -15.54 -14.54
C ASN A 111 -9.85 -14.87 -14.36
N PRO A 112 -8.72 -15.60 -14.50
CA PRO A 112 -7.37 -15.07 -14.35
C PRO A 112 -7.07 -13.85 -15.22
N SER A 113 -7.63 -13.78 -16.44
CA SER A 113 -7.44 -12.63 -17.32
C SER A 113 -8.02 -11.34 -16.73
N LEU A 114 -9.12 -11.41 -15.97
CA LEU A 114 -9.66 -10.23 -15.28
C LEU A 114 -8.73 -9.78 -14.15
N THR A 115 -8.18 -10.73 -13.40
CA THR A 115 -7.19 -10.45 -12.36
C THR A 115 -5.95 -9.77 -12.96
N ALA A 116 -5.42 -10.32 -14.05
CA ALA A 116 -4.28 -9.76 -14.77
C ALA A 116 -4.53 -8.31 -15.22
N ASN A 117 -5.67 -8.05 -15.87
CA ASN A 117 -6.03 -6.72 -16.35
C ASN A 117 -6.20 -5.69 -15.23
N ASN A 118 -6.80 -6.10 -14.12
CA ASN A 118 -6.97 -5.23 -12.96
C ASN A 118 -5.61 -4.88 -12.33
N LEU A 119 -4.72 -5.88 -12.14
CA LEU A 119 -3.37 -5.68 -11.60
C LEU A 119 -2.52 -4.81 -12.54
N ASP A 120 -2.59 -5.04 -13.85
CA ASP A 120 -1.92 -4.23 -14.86
C ASP A 120 -2.29 -2.75 -14.76
N THR A 121 -3.58 -2.48 -14.60
CA THR A 121 -4.09 -1.12 -14.45
C THR A 121 -3.65 -0.48 -13.13
N ILE A 122 -3.69 -1.23 -12.02
CA ILE A 122 -3.23 -0.77 -10.71
C ILE A 122 -1.74 -0.40 -10.76
N ILE A 123 -0.91 -1.30 -11.30
CA ILE A 123 0.53 -1.09 -11.48
C ILE A 123 0.80 0.17 -12.30
N THR A 124 0.09 0.31 -13.43
CA THR A 124 0.22 1.47 -14.32
C THR A 124 -0.10 2.78 -13.58
N LYS A 125 -1.16 2.80 -12.76
CA LYS A 125 -1.54 3.98 -11.99
C LYS A 125 -0.49 4.37 -10.94
N PHE A 126 0.02 3.42 -10.18
CA PHE A 126 1.08 3.68 -9.20
C PHE A 126 2.37 4.18 -9.87
N LYS A 127 2.78 3.54 -10.98
CA LYS A 127 3.97 3.96 -11.73
C LYS A 127 3.82 5.36 -12.35
N LYS A 128 2.64 5.71 -12.87
CA LYS A 128 2.36 7.07 -13.37
C LYS A 128 2.48 8.14 -12.29
N ASN A 129 2.30 7.77 -11.03
CA ASN A 129 2.49 8.63 -9.87
C ASN A 129 3.89 8.48 -9.24
N ASN A 130 4.88 8.02 -10.02
CA ASN A 130 6.28 7.88 -9.65
C ASN A 130 6.56 6.92 -8.48
N ALA A 131 5.62 6.03 -8.14
CA ALA A 131 5.87 5.01 -7.14
C ALA A 131 6.67 3.83 -7.73
N VAL A 132 7.68 3.36 -7.00
CA VAL A 132 8.33 2.08 -7.26
C VAL A 132 7.41 0.96 -6.80
N VAL A 133 7.06 0.02 -7.69
CA VAL A 133 6.16 -1.08 -7.36
C VAL A 133 6.97 -2.36 -7.12
N VAL A 134 6.77 -2.97 -5.95
CA VAL A 134 7.16 -4.34 -5.61
C VAL A 134 5.93 -5.21 -5.78
N LEU A 135 5.95 -6.12 -6.73
CA LEU A 135 4.85 -7.06 -6.94
C LEU A 135 5.12 -8.34 -6.16
N ALA A 136 4.28 -8.62 -5.16
CA ALA A 136 4.32 -9.87 -4.40
C ALA A 136 3.24 -10.82 -4.93
N GLY A 137 3.70 -11.90 -5.54
CA GLY A 137 2.87 -12.88 -6.23
C GLY A 137 2.12 -13.82 -5.30
N MET A 138 1.23 -14.59 -5.92
CA MET A 138 0.42 -15.64 -5.29
C MET A 138 0.50 -16.90 -6.15
N LEU A 139 0.47 -18.06 -5.50
CA LEU A 139 0.43 -19.37 -6.16
C LEU A 139 -0.91 -20.05 -5.92
N THR A 140 -1.36 -20.76 -6.93
CA THR A 140 -2.62 -21.51 -6.94
C THR A 140 -2.44 -22.89 -6.31
N PRO A 141 -3.34 -23.32 -5.39
CA PRO A 141 -3.36 -24.71 -4.94
C PRO A 141 -3.69 -25.68 -6.09
N GLU A 142 -3.10 -26.87 -6.08
CA GLU A 142 -3.34 -27.92 -7.08
C GLU A 142 -4.85 -28.28 -7.24
N SER A 143 -5.63 -28.12 -6.17
CA SER A 143 -7.06 -28.37 -6.16
C SER A 143 -7.87 -27.50 -7.11
N MET A 144 -7.33 -26.42 -7.64
CA MET A 144 -7.99 -25.53 -8.60
C MET A 144 -7.95 -26.05 -10.04
N GLY A 145 -7.22 -27.13 -10.31
CA GLY A 145 -7.03 -27.70 -11.63
C GLY A 145 -5.90 -27.06 -12.43
N GLN A 146 -5.22 -27.88 -13.27
CA GLN A 146 -4.01 -27.50 -13.97
C GLN A 146 -4.18 -26.29 -14.90
N ASP A 147 -5.28 -26.25 -15.64
CA ASP A 147 -5.52 -25.14 -16.58
C ASP A 147 -5.67 -23.79 -15.85
N TYR A 148 -6.46 -23.76 -14.77
CA TYR A 148 -6.61 -22.55 -13.97
C TYR A 148 -5.28 -22.15 -13.33
N GLN A 149 -4.57 -23.11 -12.76
CA GLN A 149 -3.27 -22.89 -12.13
C GLN A 149 -2.26 -22.28 -13.13
N ALA A 150 -2.12 -22.88 -14.31
CA ALA A 150 -1.19 -22.39 -15.33
C ALA A 150 -1.48 -20.93 -15.71
N HIS A 151 -2.77 -20.58 -15.92
CA HIS A 151 -3.17 -19.23 -16.28
C HIS A 151 -3.03 -18.24 -15.12
N PHE A 152 -3.34 -18.63 -13.89
CA PHE A 152 -3.27 -17.73 -12.75
C PHE A 152 -1.82 -17.48 -12.31
N ASP A 153 -1.01 -18.51 -12.24
CA ASP A 153 0.38 -18.42 -11.77
C ASP A 153 1.27 -17.65 -12.76
N SER A 154 0.89 -17.60 -14.06
CA SER A 154 1.61 -16.81 -15.06
C SER A 154 1.40 -15.28 -14.92
N ILE A 155 0.33 -14.83 -14.26
CA ILE A 155 -0.03 -13.40 -14.15
C ILE A 155 1.12 -12.56 -13.60
N TYR A 156 1.69 -12.99 -12.46
CA TYR A 156 2.66 -12.17 -11.73
C TYR A 156 4.01 -12.07 -12.44
N PRO A 157 4.64 -13.16 -12.92
CA PRO A 157 5.88 -13.04 -13.67
C PRO A 157 5.72 -12.30 -14.99
N GLU A 158 4.58 -12.44 -15.70
CA GLU A 158 4.30 -11.69 -16.92
C GLU A 158 4.17 -10.19 -16.66
N LEU A 159 3.39 -9.79 -15.64
CA LEU A 159 3.27 -8.38 -15.26
C LEU A 159 4.59 -7.80 -14.76
N SER A 160 5.35 -8.57 -14.00
CA SER A 160 6.69 -8.17 -13.56
C SER A 160 7.60 -7.86 -14.73
N LYS A 161 7.66 -8.75 -15.72
CA LYS A 161 8.45 -8.55 -16.94
C LYS A 161 7.94 -7.37 -17.76
N LYS A 162 6.62 -7.27 -17.97
CA LYS A 162 5.98 -6.18 -18.75
C LYS A 162 6.31 -4.80 -18.20
N HIS A 163 6.28 -4.66 -16.88
CA HIS A 163 6.47 -3.37 -16.21
C HIS A 163 7.87 -3.16 -15.62
N ASN A 164 8.80 -4.11 -15.77
CA ASN A 164 10.13 -4.10 -15.15
C ASN A 164 10.06 -3.86 -13.64
N LEU A 165 9.26 -4.70 -12.93
CA LEU A 165 9.03 -4.57 -11.50
C LEU A 165 10.08 -5.32 -10.68
N ILE A 166 10.19 -4.93 -9.42
CA ILE A 166 10.75 -5.78 -8.38
C ILE A 166 9.71 -6.87 -8.09
N PHE A 167 10.12 -8.13 -8.16
CA PHE A 167 9.20 -9.25 -8.11
C PHE A 167 9.55 -10.25 -7.01
N MET A 168 8.64 -10.39 -6.05
CA MET A 168 8.64 -11.47 -5.07
C MET A 168 7.69 -12.57 -5.56
N PRO A 169 8.18 -13.76 -5.94
CA PRO A 169 7.36 -14.78 -6.60
C PRO A 169 6.16 -15.26 -5.78
N PHE A 170 6.32 -15.37 -4.46
CA PHE A 170 5.26 -15.83 -3.57
C PHE A 170 5.31 -15.14 -2.21
N LEU A 171 4.24 -14.40 -1.86
CA LEU A 171 4.17 -13.67 -0.59
C LEU A 171 4.27 -14.59 0.63
N LEU A 172 3.66 -15.78 0.55
CA LEU A 172 3.60 -16.75 1.66
C LEU A 172 4.74 -17.76 1.65
N GLU A 173 5.86 -17.47 0.95
CA GLU A 173 7.03 -18.33 0.93
C GLU A 173 7.52 -18.65 2.35
N GLY A 174 7.69 -19.95 2.64
CA GLY A 174 8.10 -20.43 3.95
C GLY A 174 7.00 -20.38 5.04
N VAL A 175 5.79 -19.91 4.71
CA VAL A 175 4.65 -19.81 5.63
C VAL A 175 3.49 -20.72 5.22
N ALA A 176 3.16 -20.74 3.92
CA ALA A 176 2.07 -21.55 3.41
C ALA A 176 2.20 -23.01 3.84
N LEU A 177 1.08 -23.66 4.19
CA LEU A 177 0.96 -25.05 4.64
C LEU A 177 1.63 -25.37 6.00
N LYS A 178 2.29 -24.42 6.64
CA LYS A 178 2.89 -24.60 7.98
C LYS A 178 1.90 -24.18 9.06
N LYS A 179 1.22 -25.14 9.65
CA LYS A 179 0.15 -24.91 10.65
C LYS A 179 0.60 -24.02 11.82
N GLU A 180 1.86 -24.15 12.25
CA GLU A 180 2.46 -23.37 13.34
C GLU A 180 2.70 -21.89 12.99
N LEU A 181 2.63 -21.52 11.70
CA LEU A 181 2.76 -20.15 11.19
C LEU A 181 1.44 -19.54 10.73
N LEU A 182 0.34 -20.30 10.80
CA LEU A 182 -0.98 -19.89 10.36
C LEU A 182 -1.95 -19.73 11.55
N LEU A 183 -3.00 -18.96 11.33
CA LEU A 183 -4.16 -18.90 12.20
C LEU A 183 -4.96 -20.21 12.12
N LYS A 184 -5.99 -20.34 12.97
CA LYS A 184 -6.85 -21.55 13.02
C LYS A 184 -7.58 -21.85 11.70
N ASP A 185 -7.69 -20.87 10.82
CA ASP A 185 -8.31 -21.01 9.50
C ASP A 185 -7.37 -21.64 8.44
N TYR A 186 -6.10 -21.86 8.79
CA TYR A 186 -5.06 -22.43 7.93
C TYR A 186 -4.81 -21.66 6.62
N LYS A 187 -5.22 -20.39 6.56
CA LYS A 187 -5.07 -19.51 5.39
C LYS A 187 -4.26 -18.27 5.71
N HIS A 188 -4.56 -17.63 6.84
CA HIS A 188 -3.92 -16.38 7.23
C HIS A 188 -2.72 -16.62 8.14
N PRO A 189 -1.63 -15.88 7.96
CA PRO A 189 -0.46 -15.99 8.83
C PRO A 189 -0.79 -15.50 10.24
N ASN A 190 -0.25 -16.19 11.25
CA ASN A 190 -0.23 -15.72 12.62
C ASN A 190 0.99 -14.78 12.85
N ALA A 191 1.19 -14.27 14.08
CA ALA A 191 2.29 -13.37 14.38
C ALA A 191 3.69 -13.93 14.03
N LYS A 192 3.89 -15.26 14.13
CA LYS A 192 5.15 -15.90 13.72
C LYS A 192 5.28 -15.92 12.20
N GLY A 193 4.19 -16.23 11.48
CA GLY A 193 4.15 -16.21 10.02
C GLY A 193 4.38 -14.79 9.47
N ILE A 194 3.83 -13.76 10.12
CA ILE A 194 4.08 -12.35 9.77
C ILE A 194 5.56 -11.99 9.86
N LYS A 195 6.28 -12.47 10.87
CA LYS A 195 7.73 -12.23 10.99
C LYS A 195 8.51 -12.84 9.82
N VAL A 196 8.12 -14.05 9.37
CA VAL A 196 8.73 -14.69 8.22
C VAL A 196 8.46 -13.86 6.95
N ILE A 197 7.21 -13.44 6.72
CA ILE A 197 6.84 -12.62 5.57
C ILE A 197 7.61 -11.30 5.59
N ALA A 198 7.69 -10.61 6.72
CA ALA A 198 8.41 -9.35 6.85
C ALA A 198 9.90 -9.50 6.56
N SER A 199 10.51 -10.61 7.03
CA SER A 199 11.91 -10.95 6.72
C SER A 199 12.10 -11.17 5.21
N ASN A 200 11.22 -11.93 4.58
CA ASN A 200 11.28 -12.24 3.14
C ASN A 200 11.06 -11.01 2.27
N LEU A 201 10.19 -10.07 2.69
CA LEU A 201 9.92 -8.82 1.97
C LEU A 201 11.07 -7.81 2.09
N SER A 202 11.83 -7.84 3.18
CA SER A 202 12.85 -6.83 3.47
C SER A 202 13.88 -6.61 2.34
N PRO A 203 14.44 -7.65 1.68
CA PRO A 203 15.36 -7.47 0.55
C PRO A 203 14.73 -6.71 -0.64
N TYR A 204 13.47 -6.97 -0.95
CA TYR A 204 12.75 -6.32 -2.05
C TYR A 204 12.46 -4.84 -1.73
N ILE A 205 12.18 -4.52 -0.47
CA ILE A 205 12.01 -3.14 -0.02
C ILE A 205 13.34 -2.38 -0.11
N ILE A 206 14.46 -2.99 0.28
CA ILE A 206 15.80 -2.40 0.16
C ILE A 206 16.12 -2.13 -1.31
N GLU A 207 15.82 -3.08 -2.21
CA GLU A 207 15.97 -2.88 -3.65
C GLU A 207 15.10 -1.71 -4.14
N ALA A 208 13.84 -1.63 -3.69
CA ALA A 208 12.94 -0.54 -4.07
C ALA A 208 13.47 0.84 -3.63
N ILE A 209 14.01 0.94 -2.42
CA ILE A 209 14.66 2.16 -1.93
C ILE A 209 15.86 2.55 -2.83
N SER A 210 16.63 1.57 -3.30
CA SER A 210 17.77 1.84 -4.19
C SER A 210 17.36 2.38 -5.55
N ARG A 211 16.15 2.03 -6.04
CA ARG A 211 15.60 2.52 -7.31
C ARG A 211 15.01 3.93 -7.22
N LEU A 212 14.87 4.50 -6.03
CA LEU A 212 14.43 5.89 -5.83
C LEU A 212 15.59 6.91 -5.90
N LYS A 213 16.81 6.42 -5.82
CA LYS A 213 18.04 7.24 -5.90
C LYS A 213 18.47 7.40 -7.34
#